data_a812b6772f836aef929630730a4ff649
#
_entry.id   a812b6772f836aef929630730a4ff649
#
_cell.length_a   1.000
_cell.length_b   1.000
_cell.length_c   1.000
_cell.angle_alpha   90.00
_cell.angle_beta   90.00
_cell.angle_gamma   90.00
#
_symmetry.space_group_name_H-M   'P 1'
#
loop_
_entity.id
_entity.type
_entity.pdbx_description
1 polymer ?
#
loop_
_entity_poly.entity_id
_entity_poly.type
_entity_poly.pdbx_seq_one_letter_code
_entity_poly.pdbx_strand_id
1 'polypeptide(L)'
;MLSDGNWEKSPYFCILNISCSNQNLRYSKKKQGMAEDIFDKIKKNRGPLGQYSKGVHGYFTFPKLEGEISNKMIFRGKECLVWSVNNYLGLANHPEVRKADADASAEWGLAYPMGSRMMTGQTSEHEALEAELSEFMQKEDTILLNFGYQGMVSSIDSMVDRNDVIVYDSESHACILDGMRLHAGKRFVFKHNDMESFDKQMSRATKIVENTSGGILVITEGVFGMAGDQGRLKDIVEFRKSGKYDFRLFVDDAHGFGTVGKTGQGAGEEQGVHEEIDILFGTFAKSMASVGAFICAKEHIVEYLRYNMRSQVFAKSLPMPLVVGARKRLELLKDQPEHKENLWKVASALQDGLVKAGFDIGVTNSAVTPVFLEGNLAEATNLTFDMRENYNIFCSIVIYPVVPKDVIMLRLIPTAVHTLEDVQYTIDTFITVKSKLDAGDYKSEEMATVEVDTKN
;
A
#
# COMPACT_ATOMS: atom_id res chain seq x y z
N MET A 1 14.77 33.48 -8.47
CA MET A 1 14.31 33.20 -9.82
C MET A 1 13.86 31.76 -9.84
N LEU A 2 12.56 31.57 -9.81
CA LEU A 2 11.92 30.24 -9.83
C LEU A 2 11.84 29.81 -11.30
N SER A 3 12.49 28.75 -11.69
CA SER A 3 12.35 28.15 -13.01
C SER A 3 11.99 26.68 -12.90
N ASP A 4 10.77 26.41 -13.30
CA ASP A 4 10.31 25.26 -14.05
C ASP A 4 10.74 23.86 -13.61
N GLY A 5 10.03 23.32 -12.64
CA GLY A 5 9.90 21.88 -12.44
C GLY A 5 8.43 21.49 -12.63
N ASN A 6 8.14 20.87 -13.74
CA ASN A 6 6.82 20.35 -14.10
C ASN A 6 6.41 19.21 -13.13
N TRP A 7 5.76 19.53 -12.02
CA TRP A 7 5.32 18.63 -10.95
C TRP A 7 3.99 17.94 -11.26
N GLU A 8 3.40 18.23 -12.43
CA GLU A 8 1.99 17.93 -12.72
C GLU A 8 1.69 16.53 -13.26
N LYS A 9 2.66 15.63 -13.34
CA LYS A 9 2.49 14.34 -14.05
C LYS A 9 2.71 13.07 -13.23
N SER A 10 2.76 13.12 -11.90
CA SER A 10 2.73 11.89 -11.09
C SER A 10 1.27 11.50 -10.81
N PRO A 11 0.82 10.28 -11.10
CA PRO A 11 -0.55 9.84 -10.87
C PRO A 11 -0.95 9.95 -9.38
N TYR A 12 -0.04 9.73 -8.47
CA TYR A 12 -0.31 9.88 -7.02
C TYR A 12 -0.36 11.34 -6.56
N PHE A 13 0.29 12.25 -7.26
CA PHE A 13 0.23 13.67 -6.95
C PHE A 13 -1.13 14.28 -7.31
N CYS A 14 -1.85 13.68 -8.25
CA CYS A 14 -3.16 14.13 -8.70
C CYS A 14 -4.28 13.90 -7.67
N ILE A 15 -4.14 12.93 -6.77
CA ILE A 15 -5.15 12.70 -5.72
C ILE A 15 -5.20 13.86 -4.72
N LEU A 16 -4.11 14.61 -4.58
CA LEU A 16 -3.95 15.64 -3.54
C LEU A 16 -3.82 17.06 -4.08
N ASN A 17 -3.61 17.25 -5.39
CA ASN A 17 -3.45 18.57 -6.02
C ASN A 17 -4.36 18.75 -7.24
N ILE A 18 -5.65 18.47 -7.12
CA ILE A 18 -6.62 18.96 -8.11
C ILE A 18 -6.95 20.43 -7.79
N SER A 19 -6.07 21.33 -8.17
CA SER A 19 -6.46 22.69 -8.47
C SER A 19 -5.79 23.07 -9.79
N CYS A 20 -6.61 23.34 -10.77
CA CYS A 20 -6.31 23.87 -12.10
C CYS A 20 -6.35 22.87 -13.26
N SER A 21 -7.52 22.42 -13.61
CA SER A 21 -7.88 22.31 -15.03
C SER A 21 -8.78 23.50 -15.36
N ASN A 22 -8.35 24.27 -16.35
CA ASN A 22 -9.06 25.42 -16.91
C ASN A 22 -10.46 25.01 -17.39
N GLN A 23 -11.45 25.16 -16.53
CA GLN A 23 -12.81 25.43 -16.97
C GLN A 23 -13.05 26.92 -16.80
N ASN A 24 -13.34 27.60 -17.90
CA ASN A 24 -13.79 28.98 -17.95
C ASN A 24 -15.05 29.20 -17.10
N LEU A 25 -14.89 29.25 -15.79
CA LEU A 25 -15.87 29.81 -14.88
C LEU A 25 -15.72 31.33 -14.95
N ARG A 26 -16.63 32.00 -15.67
CA ARG A 26 -16.84 33.44 -15.56
C ARG A 26 -17.06 33.77 -14.09
N TYR A 27 -16.02 34.30 -13.46
CA TYR A 27 -16.13 34.86 -12.12
C TYR A 27 -17.14 36.01 -12.15
N SER A 28 -18.32 35.79 -11.61
CA SER A 28 -19.17 36.92 -11.19
C SER A 28 -18.37 37.74 -10.17
N LYS A 29 -18.33 39.06 -10.33
CA LYS A 29 -17.61 39.97 -9.46
C LYS A 29 -17.94 39.66 -8.00
N LYS A 30 -16.99 39.10 -7.26
CA LYS A 30 -17.08 38.88 -5.81
C LYS A 30 -17.30 40.25 -5.13
N LYS A 31 -18.29 40.32 -4.27
CA LYS A 31 -18.41 41.41 -3.27
C LYS A 31 -17.11 41.42 -2.46
N GLN A 32 -16.38 42.54 -2.50
CA GLN A 32 -15.24 42.77 -1.61
C GLN A 32 -15.69 42.62 -0.16
N GLY A 33 -15.10 41.73 0.63
CA GLY A 33 -15.10 41.89 2.05
C GLY A 33 -15.32 40.71 2.98
N MET A 34 -15.66 39.50 2.53
CA MET A 34 -15.76 38.38 3.47
C MET A 34 -14.94 37.18 2.97
N ALA A 35 -14.06 36.68 3.82
CA ALA A 35 -13.39 35.38 3.60
C ALA A 35 -14.46 34.27 3.50
N GLU A 36 -14.29 33.35 2.55
CA GLU A 36 -15.20 32.22 2.43
C GLU A 36 -15.00 31.26 3.62
N ASP A 37 -16.10 30.85 4.24
CA ASP A 37 -16.08 29.92 5.36
C ASP A 37 -15.50 28.57 4.90
N ILE A 38 -14.66 27.94 5.77
CA ILE A 38 -13.96 26.68 5.47
C ILE A 38 -14.97 25.57 5.15
N PHE A 39 -16.07 25.48 5.88
CA PHE A 39 -17.09 24.45 5.66
C PHE A 39 -17.87 24.67 4.36
N ASP A 40 -18.08 25.93 3.95
CA ASP A 40 -18.70 26.23 2.65
C ASP A 40 -17.79 25.85 1.48
N LYS A 41 -16.46 25.96 1.63
CA LYS A 41 -15.51 25.40 0.66
C LYS A 41 -15.64 23.88 0.53
N ILE A 42 -15.76 23.17 1.65
CA ILE A 42 -15.94 21.70 1.66
C ILE A 42 -17.25 21.30 0.98
N LYS A 43 -18.35 22.03 1.20
CA LYS A 43 -19.63 21.79 0.51
C LYS A 43 -19.51 21.92 -1.01
N LYS A 44 -18.72 22.90 -1.49
CA LYS A 44 -18.52 23.17 -2.93
C LYS A 44 -17.53 22.21 -3.57
N ASN A 45 -16.48 21.86 -2.84
CA ASN A 45 -15.43 20.95 -3.31
C ASN A 45 -15.31 19.75 -2.38
N ARG A 46 -15.91 18.64 -2.78
CA ARG A 46 -15.92 17.38 -2.02
C ARG A 46 -14.64 16.57 -2.17
N GLY A 47 -13.62 17.10 -2.85
CA GLY A 47 -12.41 16.37 -3.20
C GLY A 47 -12.60 15.38 -4.34
N PRO A 48 -11.51 14.74 -4.80
CA PRO A 48 -11.51 13.90 -5.98
C PRO A 48 -12.43 12.67 -5.89
N LEU A 49 -12.52 12.04 -4.74
CA LEU A 49 -13.38 10.88 -4.53
C LEU A 49 -14.80 11.29 -4.12
N GLY A 50 -14.95 12.32 -3.33
CA GLY A 50 -16.24 12.76 -2.79
C GLY A 50 -17.22 13.30 -3.84
N GLN A 51 -16.72 13.72 -5.02
CA GLN A 51 -17.58 14.14 -6.13
C GLN A 51 -18.49 13.00 -6.64
N TYR A 52 -18.04 11.75 -6.53
CA TYR A 52 -18.80 10.57 -6.95
C TYR A 52 -19.64 9.95 -5.84
N SER A 53 -19.60 10.48 -4.60
CA SER A 53 -20.16 9.82 -3.42
C SER A 53 -21.63 9.41 -3.54
N LYS A 54 -22.46 10.15 -4.28
CA LYS A 54 -23.89 9.88 -4.39
C LYS A 54 -24.23 8.62 -5.21
N GLY A 55 -23.37 8.21 -6.15
CA GLY A 55 -23.67 7.07 -7.04
C GLY A 55 -22.85 5.82 -6.72
N VAL A 56 -21.83 5.96 -5.88
CA VAL A 56 -20.83 4.89 -5.67
C VAL A 56 -20.72 4.38 -4.24
N HIS A 57 -21.24 5.15 -3.25
CA HIS A 57 -21.13 4.79 -1.84
C HIS A 57 -21.91 3.51 -1.51
N GLY A 58 -21.28 2.62 -0.75
CA GLY A 58 -21.86 1.32 -0.36
C GLY A 58 -21.77 0.24 -1.44
N TYR A 59 -21.38 0.60 -2.67
CA TYR A 59 -21.19 -0.37 -3.75
C TYR A 59 -19.75 -0.37 -4.26
N PHE A 60 -19.30 0.71 -4.90
CA PHE A 60 -17.92 0.83 -5.40
C PHE A 60 -16.97 1.35 -4.34
N THR A 61 -17.44 2.27 -3.49
CA THR A 61 -16.70 2.80 -2.34
C THR A 61 -17.43 2.43 -1.04
N PHE A 62 -16.67 2.12 -0.01
CA PHE A 62 -17.19 1.65 1.29
C PHE A 62 -18.13 0.42 1.20
N PRO A 63 -17.82 -0.60 0.36
CA PRO A 63 -18.63 -1.80 0.29
C PRO A 63 -18.57 -2.55 1.63
N LYS A 64 -19.70 -3.16 2.00
CA LYS A 64 -19.76 -4.03 3.19
C LYS A 64 -19.58 -5.47 2.71
N LEU A 65 -18.45 -6.07 3.04
CA LEU A 65 -18.22 -7.52 2.93
C LEU A 65 -18.46 -8.13 4.30
N GLU A 66 -19.30 -9.16 4.34
CA GLU A 66 -19.74 -9.83 5.56
C GLU A 66 -19.28 -11.28 5.60
N GLY A 67 -19.32 -11.88 6.78
CA GLY A 67 -18.85 -13.24 7.01
C GLY A 67 -17.38 -13.31 7.42
N GLU A 68 -16.81 -14.48 7.34
CA GLU A 68 -15.39 -14.71 7.65
C GLU A 68 -14.51 -14.20 6.49
N ILE A 69 -13.35 -13.63 6.83
CA ILE A 69 -12.38 -13.18 5.83
C ILE A 69 -11.81 -14.41 5.11
N SER A 70 -12.23 -14.63 3.86
CA SER A 70 -11.85 -15.79 3.06
C SER A 70 -11.77 -15.43 1.56
N ASN A 71 -11.53 -16.44 0.69
CA ASN A 71 -11.71 -16.32 -0.76
C ASN A 71 -13.17 -16.07 -1.15
N LYS A 72 -14.14 -16.43 -0.28
CA LYS A 72 -15.57 -16.16 -0.47
C LYS A 72 -16.12 -15.40 0.71
N MET A 73 -16.85 -14.32 0.42
CA MET A 73 -17.52 -13.48 1.43
C MET A 73 -18.89 -13.06 0.91
N ILE A 74 -19.74 -12.57 1.78
CA ILE A 74 -21.08 -12.12 1.43
C ILE A 74 -21.03 -10.63 1.06
N PHE A 75 -21.47 -10.30 -0.13
CA PHE A 75 -21.70 -8.94 -0.58
C PHE A 75 -23.17 -8.76 -0.97
N ARG A 76 -23.89 -7.89 -0.24
CA ARG A 76 -25.32 -7.61 -0.45
C ARG A 76 -26.20 -8.89 -0.46
N GLY A 77 -25.91 -9.81 0.46
CA GLY A 77 -26.64 -11.06 0.64
C GLY A 77 -26.30 -12.17 -0.36
N LYS A 78 -25.33 -11.95 -1.26
CA LYS A 78 -24.82 -12.96 -2.20
C LYS A 78 -23.40 -13.37 -1.84
N GLU A 79 -23.08 -14.65 -1.91
CA GLU A 79 -21.72 -15.13 -1.81
C GLU A 79 -20.93 -14.74 -3.05
N CYS A 80 -19.81 -14.06 -2.88
CA CYS A 80 -18.91 -13.62 -3.94
C CYS A 80 -17.50 -14.17 -3.73
N LEU A 81 -16.85 -14.55 -4.82
CA LEU A 81 -15.41 -14.81 -4.85
C LEU A 81 -14.66 -13.48 -4.78
N VAL A 82 -13.82 -13.30 -3.75
CA VAL A 82 -13.26 -11.99 -3.39
C VAL A 82 -11.76 -11.93 -3.63
N TRP A 83 -11.34 -11.08 -4.56
CA TRP A 83 -9.95 -10.79 -4.90
C TRP A 83 -9.46 -9.44 -4.37
N SER A 84 -10.08 -8.90 -3.31
CA SER A 84 -9.83 -7.53 -2.84
C SER A 84 -9.28 -7.43 -1.42
N VAL A 85 -9.09 -8.55 -0.71
CA VAL A 85 -8.60 -8.56 0.68
C VAL A 85 -7.12 -8.91 0.71
N ASN A 86 -6.34 -8.15 1.49
CA ASN A 86 -4.88 -8.34 1.58
C ASN A 86 -4.50 -9.51 2.54
N ASN A 87 -5.29 -10.56 2.60
CA ASN A 87 -5.04 -11.75 3.43
C ASN A 87 -4.13 -12.75 2.71
N TYR A 88 -2.97 -12.29 2.23
CA TYR A 88 -2.09 -13.05 1.33
C TYR A 88 -1.84 -14.49 1.76
N LEU A 89 -1.44 -14.71 3.01
CA LEU A 89 -1.10 -16.03 3.55
C LEU A 89 -2.31 -16.80 4.10
N GLY A 90 -3.52 -16.23 4.03
CA GLY A 90 -4.72 -16.89 4.52
C GLY A 90 -4.86 -16.93 6.05
N LEU A 91 -4.07 -16.16 6.79
CA LEU A 91 -3.96 -16.25 8.24
C LEU A 91 -5.15 -15.65 9.02
N ALA A 92 -6.03 -14.88 8.38
CA ALA A 92 -7.13 -14.18 9.07
C ALA A 92 -8.04 -15.11 9.88
N ASN A 93 -8.29 -16.33 9.38
CA ASN A 93 -9.13 -17.34 10.06
C ASN A 93 -8.35 -18.61 10.41
N HIS A 94 -7.02 -18.56 10.41
CA HIS A 94 -6.22 -19.72 10.79
C HIS A 94 -6.52 -20.10 12.25
N PRO A 95 -6.82 -21.39 12.56
CA PRO A 95 -7.26 -21.80 13.90
C PRO A 95 -6.31 -21.42 15.02
N GLU A 96 -5.00 -21.61 14.83
CA GLU A 96 -3.98 -21.26 15.82
C GLU A 96 -3.88 -19.75 16.03
N VAL A 97 -4.01 -18.97 14.95
CA VAL A 97 -4.02 -17.51 15.01
C VAL A 97 -5.23 -17.02 15.80
N ARG A 98 -6.43 -17.51 15.47
CA ARG A 98 -7.67 -17.14 16.18
C ARG A 98 -7.62 -17.53 17.64
N LYS A 99 -7.02 -18.70 17.94
CA LYS A 99 -6.83 -19.14 19.33
C LYS A 99 -5.88 -18.21 20.08
N ALA A 100 -4.72 -17.88 19.52
CA ALA A 100 -3.74 -16.99 20.14
C ALA A 100 -4.33 -15.58 20.38
N ASP A 101 -5.05 -15.02 19.41
CA ASP A 101 -5.74 -13.73 19.55
C ASP A 101 -6.79 -13.76 20.66
N ALA A 102 -7.58 -14.84 20.75
CA ALA A 102 -8.63 -15.00 21.76
C ALA A 102 -8.05 -15.19 23.16
N ASP A 103 -7.06 -16.07 23.32
CA ASP A 103 -6.39 -16.33 24.60
C ASP A 103 -5.73 -15.05 25.14
N ALA A 104 -5.00 -14.32 24.30
CA ALA A 104 -4.40 -13.05 24.68
C ALA A 104 -5.45 -11.98 25.02
N SER A 105 -6.59 -11.97 24.33
CA SER A 105 -7.69 -11.06 24.66
C SER A 105 -8.33 -11.42 26.01
N ALA A 106 -8.44 -12.68 26.34
CA ALA A 106 -8.96 -13.14 27.61
C ALA A 106 -8.01 -12.82 28.78
N GLU A 107 -6.71 -12.94 28.58
CA GLU A 107 -5.70 -12.71 29.60
C GLU A 107 -5.48 -11.22 29.88
N TRP A 108 -5.28 -10.39 28.85
CA TRP A 108 -4.90 -8.97 29.01
C TRP A 108 -6.00 -7.98 28.61
N GLY A 109 -6.97 -8.38 27.81
CA GLY A 109 -7.93 -7.47 27.19
C GLY A 109 -7.28 -6.50 26.19
N LEU A 110 -8.10 -5.72 25.49
CA LEU A 110 -7.63 -4.76 24.49
C LEU A 110 -6.98 -3.49 25.08
N ALA A 111 -7.24 -3.21 26.36
CA ALA A 111 -6.74 -1.98 26.98
C ALA A 111 -5.26 -2.08 27.38
N TYR A 112 -4.75 -3.24 27.64
CA TYR A 112 -3.39 -3.44 28.13
C TYR A 112 -2.36 -3.40 26.98
N PRO A 113 -1.20 -2.72 27.20
CA PRO A 113 -0.87 -1.80 28.27
C PRO A 113 -1.46 -0.39 28.04
N MET A 114 -1.66 0.39 29.12
CA MET A 114 -2.33 1.68 29.11
C MET A 114 -1.39 2.90 28.98
N GLY A 115 -0.29 2.80 28.27
CA GLY A 115 0.64 3.90 28.06
C GLY A 115 1.32 3.87 26.72
N SER A 116 2.07 4.92 26.39
CA SER A 116 3.02 4.87 25.30
C SER A 116 4.23 3.99 25.67
N ARG A 117 4.93 3.48 24.65
CA ARG A 117 6.13 2.66 24.85
C ARG A 117 7.16 3.34 25.76
N MET A 118 7.35 4.63 25.60
CA MET A 118 8.28 5.43 26.40
C MET A 118 7.92 5.47 27.89
N MET A 119 6.65 5.38 28.27
CA MET A 119 6.19 5.57 29.65
C MET A 119 5.83 4.25 30.32
N THR A 120 4.63 3.77 30.12
CA THR A 120 4.07 2.58 30.80
C THR A 120 3.56 1.52 29.84
N GLY A 121 3.83 1.67 28.57
CA GLY A 121 3.36 0.78 27.51
C GLY A 121 4.39 -0.23 27.00
N GLN A 122 5.57 -0.29 27.62
CA GLN A 122 6.60 -1.30 27.33
C GLN A 122 6.27 -2.60 28.08
N THR A 123 6.37 -3.74 27.42
CA THR A 123 6.19 -5.05 28.01
C THR A 123 7.19 -6.05 27.44
N SER A 124 7.42 -7.17 28.15
CA SER A 124 8.28 -8.26 27.68
C SER A 124 7.81 -8.86 26.35
N GLU A 125 6.49 -8.89 26.10
CA GLU A 125 5.95 -9.41 24.86
C GLU A 125 6.25 -8.50 23.65
N HIS A 126 6.25 -7.16 23.86
CA HIS A 126 6.69 -6.23 22.81
C HIS A 126 8.17 -6.43 22.49
N GLU A 127 9.01 -6.55 23.51
CA GLU A 127 10.44 -6.79 23.33
C GLU A 127 10.71 -8.15 22.65
N ALA A 128 9.99 -9.18 23.04
CA ALA A 128 10.10 -10.49 22.41
C ALA A 128 9.72 -10.45 20.92
N LEU A 129 8.62 -9.79 20.55
CA LEU A 129 8.23 -9.65 19.15
C LEU A 129 9.27 -8.83 18.36
N GLU A 130 9.82 -7.76 18.94
CA GLU A 130 10.89 -6.96 18.30
C GLU A 130 12.15 -7.81 18.08
N ALA A 131 12.55 -8.61 19.05
CA ALA A 131 13.68 -9.53 18.92
C ALA A 131 13.44 -10.64 17.87
N GLU A 132 12.27 -11.24 17.87
CA GLU A 132 11.88 -12.28 16.89
C GLU A 132 11.83 -11.73 15.46
N LEU A 133 11.36 -10.48 15.28
CA LEU A 133 11.38 -9.79 14.00
C LEU A 133 12.79 -9.44 13.56
N SER A 134 13.66 -8.97 14.47
CA SER A 134 15.07 -8.67 14.19
C SER A 134 15.80 -9.93 13.70
N GLU A 135 15.60 -11.05 14.39
CA GLU A 135 16.14 -12.34 14.00
C GLU A 135 15.64 -12.78 12.62
N PHE A 136 14.31 -12.75 12.41
CA PHE A 136 13.70 -13.13 11.14
C PHE A 136 14.16 -12.26 9.99
N MET A 137 14.19 -10.94 10.18
CA MET A 137 14.59 -9.95 9.17
C MET A 137 16.12 -9.80 9.07
N GLN A 138 16.91 -10.50 9.85
CA GLN A 138 18.38 -10.42 9.87
C GLN A 138 18.88 -8.96 9.99
N LYS A 139 18.26 -8.18 10.88
CA LYS A 139 18.64 -6.82 11.21
C LYS A 139 19.00 -6.72 12.69
N GLU A 140 19.78 -5.70 13.06
CA GLU A 140 20.30 -5.56 14.42
C GLU A 140 19.20 -5.30 15.46
N ASP A 141 18.21 -4.47 15.12
CA ASP A 141 17.10 -4.14 16.04
C ASP A 141 15.81 -3.81 15.26
N THR A 142 14.69 -3.85 15.97
CA THR A 142 13.36 -3.57 15.45
C THR A 142 12.56 -2.69 16.39
N ILE A 143 11.72 -1.81 15.84
CA ILE A 143 10.71 -1.06 16.58
C ILE A 143 9.32 -1.36 16.05
N LEU A 144 8.38 -1.70 16.95
CA LEU A 144 6.98 -1.90 16.62
C LEU A 144 6.25 -0.58 16.46
N LEU A 145 5.30 -0.54 15.52
CA LEU A 145 4.48 0.61 15.19
C LEU A 145 2.99 0.24 15.28
N ASN A 146 2.16 1.15 15.78
CA ASN A 146 0.71 0.87 15.93
C ASN A 146 0.00 0.75 14.58
N PHE A 147 0.37 1.60 13.62
CA PHE A 147 -0.19 1.62 12.27
C PHE A 147 0.91 1.94 11.26
N GLY A 148 0.90 1.23 10.13
CA GLY A 148 1.90 1.42 9.09
C GLY A 148 1.94 2.83 8.53
N TYR A 149 0.78 3.38 8.17
CA TYR A 149 0.68 4.74 7.64
C TYR A 149 1.31 5.79 8.56
N GLN A 150 0.87 5.79 9.83
CA GLN A 150 1.35 6.72 10.84
C GLN A 150 2.84 6.51 11.17
N GLY A 151 3.26 5.26 11.21
CA GLY A 151 4.66 4.88 11.46
C GLY A 151 5.58 5.39 10.36
N MET A 152 5.24 5.18 9.10
CA MET A 152 6.01 5.68 7.96
C MET A 152 6.12 7.21 7.96
N VAL A 153 5.00 7.92 8.14
CA VAL A 153 4.98 9.39 8.24
C VAL A 153 5.90 9.87 9.35
N SER A 154 5.79 9.26 10.54
CA SER A 154 6.54 9.69 11.71
C SER A 154 8.03 9.32 11.64
N SER A 155 8.39 8.22 10.99
CA SER A 155 9.78 7.82 10.80
C SER A 155 10.51 8.80 9.87
N ILE A 156 9.90 9.16 8.75
CA ILE A 156 10.48 10.15 7.83
C ILE A 156 10.65 11.49 8.53
N ASP A 157 9.59 12.00 9.19
CA ASP A 157 9.61 13.28 9.91
C ASP A 157 10.71 13.33 10.99
N SER A 158 10.98 12.20 11.67
CA SER A 158 11.95 12.16 12.76
C SER A 158 13.41 12.07 12.30
N MET A 159 13.67 11.51 11.11
CA MET A 159 15.04 11.19 10.66
C MET A 159 15.69 12.29 9.81
N VAL A 160 14.93 13.12 9.15
CA VAL A 160 15.45 14.08 8.17
C VAL A 160 15.20 15.52 8.56
N ASP A 161 16.19 16.38 8.36
CA ASP A 161 16.09 17.82 8.63
C ASP A 161 16.17 18.65 7.33
N ARG A 162 16.14 19.98 7.48
CA ARG A 162 16.15 20.92 6.33
C ARG A 162 17.37 20.83 5.43
N ASN A 163 18.48 20.25 5.90
CA ASN A 163 19.74 20.14 5.16
C ASN A 163 19.79 18.84 4.36
N ASP A 164 18.97 17.85 4.73
CA ASP A 164 18.89 16.58 4.06
C ASP A 164 18.09 16.65 2.77
N VAL A 165 18.34 15.70 1.89
CA VAL A 165 17.62 15.56 0.62
C VAL A 165 16.96 14.19 0.56
N ILE A 166 15.66 14.16 0.22
CA ILE A 166 14.95 12.93 -0.06
C ILE A 166 14.87 12.72 -1.57
N VAL A 167 15.23 11.52 -2.04
CA VAL A 167 15.02 11.05 -3.41
C VAL A 167 14.06 9.87 -3.36
N TYR A 168 12.95 9.92 -4.12
CA TYR A 168 11.90 8.93 -4.01
C TYR A 168 11.26 8.55 -5.34
N ASP A 169 10.69 7.35 -5.41
CA ASP A 169 9.96 6.85 -6.59
C ASP A 169 8.62 7.58 -6.76
N SER A 170 8.24 7.86 -8.01
CA SER A 170 6.99 8.58 -8.33
C SER A 170 5.72 7.82 -7.94
N GLU A 171 5.77 6.51 -7.80
CA GLU A 171 4.63 5.67 -7.39
C GLU A 171 4.64 5.29 -5.91
N SER A 172 5.50 5.93 -5.12
CA SER A 172 5.54 5.72 -3.67
C SER A 172 4.19 5.94 -3.01
N HIS A 173 3.88 5.08 -2.04
CA HIS A 173 2.63 5.10 -1.29
C HIS A 173 2.35 6.45 -0.60
N ALA A 174 1.07 6.76 -0.42
CA ALA A 174 0.63 8.03 0.17
C ALA A 174 1.25 8.34 1.54
N CYS A 175 1.57 7.34 2.36
CA CYS A 175 2.23 7.54 3.65
C CYS A 175 3.66 8.10 3.51
N ILE A 176 4.40 7.68 2.47
CA ILE A 176 5.72 8.23 2.15
C ILE A 176 5.57 9.69 1.71
N LEU A 177 4.61 9.97 0.80
CA LEU A 177 4.33 11.31 0.33
C LEU A 177 3.93 12.26 1.47
N ASP A 178 3.13 11.80 2.42
CA ASP A 178 2.70 12.61 3.56
C ASP A 178 3.84 12.82 4.57
N GLY A 179 4.66 11.81 4.83
CA GLY A 179 5.88 11.97 5.63
C GLY A 179 6.82 13.00 5.02
N MET A 180 7.03 12.94 3.71
CA MET A 180 7.86 13.92 3.00
C MET A 180 7.27 15.34 3.00
N ARG A 181 5.96 15.52 3.14
CA ARG A 181 5.35 16.86 3.24
C ARG A 181 5.74 17.60 4.51
N LEU A 182 6.08 16.88 5.57
CA LEU A 182 6.57 17.45 6.82
C LEU A 182 8.04 17.88 6.70
N HIS A 183 8.79 17.29 5.76
CA HIS A 183 10.19 17.60 5.53
C HIS A 183 10.40 19.00 4.96
N ALA A 184 11.21 19.80 5.62
CA ALA A 184 11.50 21.18 5.24
C ALA A 184 12.63 21.30 4.18
N GLY A 185 13.35 20.22 3.88
CA GLY A 185 14.45 20.18 2.91
C GLY A 185 14.00 19.93 1.49
N LYS A 186 14.95 19.61 0.63
CA LYS A 186 14.69 19.34 -0.80
C LYS A 186 14.24 17.91 -1.02
N ARG A 187 13.35 17.74 -1.99
CA ARG A 187 12.82 16.44 -2.42
C ARG A 187 12.92 16.33 -3.92
N PHE A 188 13.38 15.18 -4.41
CA PHE A 188 13.47 14.88 -5.83
C PHE A 188 12.75 13.58 -6.14
N VAL A 189 11.83 13.63 -7.06
CA VAL A 189 11.10 12.46 -7.55
C VAL A 189 11.81 11.91 -8.79
N PHE A 190 12.04 10.60 -8.81
CA PHE A 190 12.41 9.91 -10.05
C PHE A 190 11.20 9.15 -10.61
N LYS A 191 11.19 8.95 -11.92
CA LYS A 191 10.14 8.19 -12.58
C LYS A 191 10.18 6.75 -12.09
N HIS A 192 9.01 6.16 -11.96
CA HIS A 192 8.86 4.80 -11.46
C HIS A 192 9.81 3.81 -12.14
N ASN A 193 10.63 3.16 -11.33
CA ASN A 193 11.63 2.16 -11.76
C ASN A 193 12.56 2.59 -12.92
N ASP A 194 12.70 3.90 -13.20
CA ASP A 194 13.55 4.46 -14.23
C ASP A 194 14.92 4.88 -13.66
N MET A 195 15.94 4.07 -13.92
CA MET A 195 17.28 4.27 -13.38
C MET A 195 18.02 5.46 -13.99
N GLU A 196 17.69 5.90 -15.20
CA GLU A 196 18.23 7.15 -15.76
C GLU A 196 17.66 8.37 -15.03
N SER A 197 16.34 8.32 -14.76
CA SER A 197 15.69 9.33 -13.94
C SER A 197 16.25 9.33 -12.52
N PHE A 198 16.47 8.17 -11.91
CA PHE A 198 17.11 8.03 -10.61
C PHE A 198 18.49 8.67 -10.59
N ASP A 199 19.37 8.32 -11.54
CA ASP A 199 20.72 8.87 -11.66
C ASP A 199 20.73 10.40 -11.77
N LYS A 200 19.83 10.95 -12.60
CA LYS A 200 19.64 12.39 -12.74
C LYS A 200 19.25 13.07 -11.43
N GLN A 201 18.33 12.47 -10.67
CA GLN A 201 17.89 13.07 -9.42
C GLN A 201 18.96 12.92 -8.31
N MET A 202 19.68 11.80 -8.27
CA MET A 202 20.81 11.60 -7.38
C MET A 202 21.93 12.60 -7.63
N SER A 203 22.29 12.84 -8.88
CA SER A 203 23.27 13.89 -9.24
C SER A 203 22.86 15.29 -8.76
N ARG A 204 21.55 15.61 -8.79
CA ARG A 204 21.03 16.88 -8.25
C ARG A 204 21.07 16.92 -6.72
N ALA A 205 20.73 15.81 -6.08
CA ALA A 205 20.75 15.69 -4.63
C ALA A 205 22.18 15.85 -4.09
N THR A 206 23.15 15.16 -4.69
CA THR A 206 24.57 15.23 -4.32
C THR A 206 25.10 16.65 -4.35
N LYS A 207 24.82 17.40 -5.43
CA LYS A 207 25.23 18.82 -5.53
C LYS A 207 24.68 19.71 -4.42
N ILE A 208 23.55 19.34 -3.81
CA ILE A 208 23.00 20.09 -2.67
C ILE A 208 23.73 19.73 -1.40
N VAL A 209 23.86 18.42 -1.09
CA VAL A 209 24.48 17.98 0.16
C VAL A 209 25.96 18.27 0.23
N GLU A 210 26.67 18.35 -0.90
CA GLU A 210 28.07 18.82 -0.96
C GLU A 210 28.26 20.25 -0.42
N ASN A 211 27.20 21.05 -0.41
CA ASN A 211 27.21 22.44 0.09
C ASN A 211 26.46 22.61 1.41
N THR A 212 26.05 21.53 2.03
CA THR A 212 25.34 21.51 3.31
C THR A 212 25.97 20.46 4.24
N SER A 213 25.48 20.36 5.47
CA SER A 213 25.86 19.27 6.40
C SER A 213 24.90 18.09 6.34
N GLY A 214 23.99 18.05 5.35
CA GLY A 214 22.97 17.01 5.22
C GLY A 214 23.42 15.77 4.49
N GLY A 215 22.56 14.75 4.50
CA GLY A 215 22.70 13.50 3.77
C GLY A 215 21.58 13.30 2.72
N ILE A 216 21.64 12.17 2.04
CA ILE A 216 20.61 11.77 1.07
C ILE A 216 19.90 10.53 1.61
N LEU A 217 18.56 10.59 1.69
CA LEU A 217 17.69 9.46 1.95
C LEU A 217 16.96 9.08 0.66
N VAL A 218 17.22 7.86 0.17
CA VAL A 218 16.46 7.28 -0.93
C VAL A 218 15.33 6.46 -0.34
N ILE A 219 14.09 6.69 -0.81
CA ILE A 219 12.90 5.95 -0.38
C ILE A 219 12.24 5.32 -1.60
N THR A 220 12.00 4.03 -1.53
CA THR A 220 11.26 3.26 -2.55
C THR A 220 10.47 2.13 -1.88
N GLU A 221 9.66 1.42 -2.67
CA GLU A 221 8.95 0.24 -2.17
C GLU A 221 9.67 -1.05 -2.59
N GLY A 222 9.54 -2.09 -1.78
CA GLY A 222 9.96 -3.44 -2.14
C GLY A 222 9.03 -4.00 -3.20
N VAL A 223 7.72 -3.94 -2.93
CA VAL A 223 6.64 -4.29 -3.87
C VAL A 223 5.64 -3.15 -3.93
N PHE A 224 5.41 -2.62 -5.11
CA PHE A 224 4.39 -1.59 -5.36
C PHE A 224 2.99 -2.20 -5.38
N GLY A 225 2.18 -1.81 -4.42
CA GLY A 225 0.91 -2.48 -4.14
C GLY A 225 -0.19 -2.31 -5.19
N MET A 226 -0.03 -1.44 -6.18
CA MET A 226 -1.00 -1.21 -7.25
C MET A 226 -0.65 -2.03 -8.51
N ALA A 227 0.55 -1.88 -9.04
CA ALA A 227 1.00 -2.55 -10.25
C ALA A 227 1.60 -3.94 -9.99
N GLY A 228 1.96 -4.25 -8.75
CA GLY A 228 2.49 -5.57 -8.36
C GLY A 228 3.94 -5.80 -8.76
N ASP A 229 4.60 -4.80 -9.31
CA ASP A 229 6.02 -4.90 -9.63
C ASP A 229 6.90 -4.59 -8.41
N GLN A 230 8.13 -5.05 -8.45
CA GLN A 230 9.11 -4.77 -7.41
C GLN A 230 9.92 -3.52 -7.75
N GLY A 231 10.30 -2.78 -6.71
CA GLY A 231 11.32 -1.73 -6.84
C GLY A 231 12.64 -2.32 -7.31
N ARG A 232 13.38 -1.57 -8.11
CA ARG A 232 14.70 -1.99 -8.65
C ARG A 232 15.81 -1.84 -7.59
N LEU A 233 15.65 -2.57 -6.46
CA LEU A 233 16.53 -2.43 -5.30
C LEU A 233 17.99 -2.77 -5.63
N LYS A 234 18.19 -3.83 -6.42
CA LYS A 234 19.53 -4.26 -6.85
C LYS A 234 20.24 -3.16 -7.65
N ASP A 235 19.54 -2.52 -8.57
CA ASP A 235 20.13 -1.45 -9.38
C ASP A 235 20.41 -0.19 -8.55
N ILE A 236 19.51 0.17 -7.63
CA ILE A 236 19.72 1.28 -6.69
C ILE A 236 20.95 1.03 -5.81
N VAL A 237 21.07 -0.18 -5.27
CA VAL A 237 22.23 -0.57 -4.44
C VAL A 237 23.52 -0.53 -5.25
N GLU A 238 23.51 -0.88 -6.52
CA GLU A 238 24.69 -0.84 -7.38
C GLU A 238 25.24 0.57 -7.56
N PHE A 239 24.38 1.60 -7.65
CA PHE A 239 24.82 3.01 -7.65
C PHE A 239 25.62 3.38 -6.39
N ARG A 240 25.28 2.81 -5.22
CA ARG A 240 26.02 3.02 -3.97
C ARG A 240 27.31 2.20 -3.94
N LYS A 241 27.24 0.91 -4.32
CA LYS A 241 28.42 0.00 -4.33
C LYS A 241 29.51 0.44 -5.31
N SER A 242 29.11 1.03 -6.43
CA SER A 242 30.05 1.60 -7.40
C SER A 242 30.79 2.87 -6.89
N GLY A 243 30.37 3.40 -5.74
CA GLY A 243 30.91 4.63 -5.17
C GLY A 243 30.47 5.90 -5.89
N LYS A 244 29.49 5.79 -6.82
CA LYS A 244 28.98 6.95 -7.58
C LYS A 244 28.21 7.92 -6.69
N TYR A 245 27.45 7.39 -5.71
CA TYR A 245 26.64 8.16 -4.75
C TYR A 245 26.72 7.59 -3.36
N ASP A 246 26.73 8.47 -2.36
CA ASP A 246 26.53 8.11 -0.94
C ASP A 246 25.12 8.48 -0.52
N PHE A 247 24.36 7.50 -0.03
CA PHE A 247 22.97 7.66 0.42
C PHE A 247 22.58 6.53 1.38
N ARG A 248 21.50 6.74 2.09
CA ARG A 248 20.85 5.70 2.89
C ARG A 248 19.57 5.26 2.17
N LEU A 249 19.29 3.95 2.22
CA LEU A 249 18.16 3.33 1.54
C LEU A 249 17.08 2.91 2.54
N PHE A 250 15.90 3.50 2.39
CA PHE A 250 14.70 3.14 3.14
C PHE A 250 13.72 2.43 2.19
N VAL A 251 13.38 1.18 2.49
CA VAL A 251 12.47 0.37 1.70
C VAL A 251 11.18 0.13 2.46
N ASP A 252 10.04 0.53 1.86
CA ASP A 252 8.70 0.13 2.28
C ASP A 252 8.37 -1.21 1.62
N ASP A 253 8.45 -2.28 2.38
CA ASP A 253 8.14 -3.62 1.87
C ASP A 253 6.84 -4.19 2.45
N ALA A 254 5.85 -3.32 2.58
CA ALA A 254 4.55 -3.66 3.13
C ALA A 254 3.81 -4.76 2.34
N HIS A 255 4.04 -4.90 1.04
CA HIS A 255 3.48 -5.95 0.19
C HIS A 255 4.42 -7.14 -0.03
N GLY A 256 5.73 -6.97 0.16
CA GLY A 256 6.71 -8.04 0.00
C GLY A 256 6.93 -8.85 1.27
N PHE A 257 6.86 -8.23 2.46
CA PHE A 257 7.00 -8.94 3.73
C PHE A 257 5.99 -10.09 3.85
N GLY A 258 6.48 -11.29 4.08
CA GLY A 258 5.71 -12.53 4.16
C GLY A 258 5.33 -13.14 2.81
N THR A 259 5.50 -12.43 1.69
CA THR A 259 5.02 -12.90 0.36
C THR A 259 6.14 -13.13 -0.64
N VAL A 260 7.19 -12.35 -0.60
CA VAL A 260 8.31 -12.36 -1.55
C VAL A 260 9.60 -12.78 -0.85
N GLY A 261 10.54 -13.32 -1.60
CA GLY A 261 11.77 -13.90 -1.09
C GLY A 261 11.63 -15.36 -0.65
N LYS A 262 12.74 -16.05 -0.52
CA LYS A 262 12.77 -17.47 -0.18
C LYS A 262 12.12 -17.76 1.17
N THR A 263 12.44 -16.95 2.18
CA THR A 263 11.90 -17.11 3.54
C THR A 263 10.71 -16.20 3.82
N GLY A 264 10.45 -15.20 2.96
CA GLY A 264 9.42 -14.19 3.14
C GLY A 264 9.94 -12.90 3.77
N GLN A 265 11.25 -12.66 3.75
CA GLN A 265 11.83 -11.39 4.20
C GLN A 265 11.58 -10.22 3.24
N GLY A 266 11.01 -10.50 2.06
CA GLY A 266 10.57 -9.48 1.11
C GLY A 266 11.49 -9.29 -0.10
N ALA A 267 11.31 -8.18 -0.81
CA ALA A 267 11.98 -7.89 -2.07
C ALA A 267 13.51 -7.76 -1.96
N GLY A 268 13.99 -7.32 -0.81
CA GLY A 268 15.44 -7.27 -0.54
C GLY A 268 16.09 -8.65 -0.58
N GLU A 269 15.44 -9.65 0.02
CA GLU A 269 15.88 -11.05 -0.03
C GLU A 269 15.82 -11.60 -1.46
N GLU A 270 14.69 -11.39 -2.14
CA GLU A 270 14.46 -11.86 -3.51
C GLU A 270 15.53 -11.34 -4.48
N GLN A 271 15.94 -10.09 -4.33
CA GLN A 271 16.95 -9.46 -5.19
C GLN A 271 18.38 -9.63 -4.70
N GLY A 272 18.59 -10.30 -3.56
CA GLY A 272 19.93 -10.57 -2.99
C GLY A 272 20.65 -9.32 -2.48
N VAL A 273 19.88 -8.31 -2.00
CA VAL A 273 20.39 -7.04 -1.51
C VAL A 273 19.83 -6.66 -0.12
N HIS A 274 19.33 -7.64 0.61
CA HIS A 274 18.68 -7.44 1.91
C HIS A 274 19.59 -6.73 2.93
N GLU A 275 20.85 -7.12 2.98
CA GLU A 275 21.84 -6.51 3.89
C GLU A 275 22.09 -5.04 3.58
N GLU A 276 21.94 -4.65 2.31
CA GLU A 276 22.23 -3.30 1.82
C GLU A 276 21.09 -2.30 2.12
N ILE A 277 19.94 -2.76 2.56
CA ILE A 277 18.82 -1.90 2.96
C ILE A 277 19.12 -1.38 4.38
N ASP A 278 19.25 -0.05 4.51
CA ASP A 278 19.59 0.57 5.79
C ASP A 278 18.39 0.58 6.75
N ILE A 279 17.18 0.81 6.21
CA ILE A 279 15.92 0.86 6.95
C ILE A 279 14.87 0.07 6.17
N LEU A 280 14.31 -0.94 6.80
CA LEU A 280 13.27 -1.78 6.22
C LEU A 280 11.99 -1.63 7.01
N PHE A 281 10.91 -1.34 6.30
CA PHE A 281 9.57 -1.24 6.87
C PHE A 281 8.72 -2.43 6.42
N GLY A 282 7.99 -3.02 7.38
CA GLY A 282 6.99 -4.04 7.13
C GLY A 282 5.69 -3.75 7.87
N THR A 283 4.59 -4.37 7.43
CA THR A 283 3.29 -4.21 8.07
C THR A 283 2.63 -5.53 8.40
N PHE A 284 1.88 -5.56 9.51
CA PHE A 284 1.04 -6.71 9.87
C PHE A 284 -0.34 -6.67 9.19
N ALA A 285 -0.69 -5.57 8.53
CA ALA A 285 -2.02 -5.35 7.98
C ALA A 285 -2.30 -6.10 6.65
N LYS A 286 -1.35 -6.87 6.15
CA LYS A 286 -1.44 -7.58 4.87
C LYS A 286 -1.15 -9.07 5.06
N SER A 287 0.07 -9.54 4.79
CA SER A 287 0.44 -10.96 4.90
C SER A 287 0.13 -11.57 6.28
N MET A 288 0.31 -10.78 7.34
CA MET A 288 0.06 -11.20 8.72
C MET A 288 -1.41 -11.06 9.16
N ALA A 289 -2.31 -10.56 8.32
CA ALA A 289 -3.75 -10.40 8.61
C ALA A 289 -4.04 -9.83 10.02
N SER A 290 -3.33 -8.77 10.42
CA SER A 290 -3.41 -8.15 11.74
C SER A 290 -3.35 -6.63 11.66
N VAL A 291 -3.10 -5.96 12.76
CA VAL A 291 -2.89 -4.51 12.85
C VAL A 291 -1.52 -4.25 13.44
N GLY A 292 -0.83 -3.23 12.93
CA GLY A 292 0.51 -2.86 13.34
C GLY A 292 1.49 -2.87 12.18
N ALA A 293 2.71 -2.49 12.49
CA ALA A 293 3.83 -2.49 11.57
C ALA A 293 5.15 -2.50 12.35
N PHE A 294 6.27 -2.52 11.64
CA PHE A 294 7.58 -2.48 12.25
C PHE A 294 8.60 -1.81 11.32
N ILE A 295 9.68 -1.33 11.91
CA ILE A 295 10.88 -0.91 11.21
C ILE A 295 12.05 -1.71 11.77
N CYS A 296 12.86 -2.30 10.88
CA CYS A 296 14.11 -2.95 11.22
C CYS A 296 15.27 -2.13 10.64
N ALA A 297 16.33 -1.95 11.45
CA ALA A 297 17.53 -1.24 11.04
C ALA A 297 18.71 -1.60 11.96
N LYS A 298 19.81 -0.87 11.85
CA LYS A 298 20.89 -0.91 12.84
C LYS A 298 20.39 -0.41 14.20
N GLU A 299 20.94 -0.97 15.27
CA GLU A 299 20.58 -0.67 16.66
C GLU A 299 20.48 0.84 16.96
N HIS A 300 21.51 1.62 16.62
CA HIS A 300 21.54 3.05 16.90
C HIS A 300 20.46 3.84 16.13
N ILE A 301 20.01 3.36 14.97
CA ILE A 301 18.90 3.96 14.20
C ILE A 301 17.57 3.68 14.89
N VAL A 302 17.35 2.43 15.30
CA VAL A 302 16.13 2.03 16.01
C VAL A 302 16.04 2.71 17.37
N GLU A 303 17.17 2.80 18.11
CA GLU A 303 17.25 3.56 19.34
C GLU A 303 16.86 5.02 19.13
N TYR A 304 17.42 5.68 18.12
CA TYR A 304 17.05 7.04 17.75
C TYR A 304 15.53 7.17 17.49
N LEU A 305 14.95 6.27 16.72
CA LEU A 305 13.52 6.26 16.42
C LEU A 305 12.65 6.08 17.67
N ARG A 306 13.06 5.24 18.64
CA ARG A 306 12.34 5.04 19.91
C ARG A 306 12.14 6.34 20.69
N TYR A 307 13.10 7.24 20.64
CA TYR A 307 13.06 8.50 21.38
C TYR A 307 12.54 9.70 20.57
N ASN A 308 12.53 9.62 19.25
CA ASN A 308 12.22 10.77 18.38
C ASN A 308 10.94 10.62 17.56
N MET A 309 10.44 9.40 17.34
CA MET A 309 9.18 9.21 16.61
C MET A 309 7.99 9.64 17.46
N ARG A 310 7.33 10.73 17.03
CA ARG A 310 6.17 11.29 17.75
C ARG A 310 5.04 10.26 17.92
N SER A 311 4.82 9.39 16.94
CA SER A 311 3.83 8.31 16.99
C SER A 311 4.15 7.20 18.00
N GLN A 312 5.39 7.14 18.51
CA GLN A 312 5.79 6.24 19.60
C GLN A 312 5.72 6.93 20.96
N VAL A 313 6.19 8.17 21.00
CA VAL A 313 6.30 8.94 22.26
C VAL A 313 4.92 9.34 22.76
N PHE A 314 4.02 9.76 21.86
CA PHE A 314 2.74 10.38 22.22
C PHE A 314 1.51 9.52 21.93
N ALA A 315 1.67 8.29 21.46
CA ALA A 315 0.57 7.36 21.26
C ALA A 315 0.65 6.16 22.20
N LYS A 316 -0.51 5.62 22.56
CA LYS A 316 -0.62 4.35 23.29
C LYS A 316 0.08 3.25 22.48
N SER A 317 0.78 2.34 23.17
CA SER A 317 1.42 1.17 22.54
C SER A 317 0.41 0.19 21.95
N LEU A 318 0.89 -0.66 21.05
CA LEU A 318 0.09 -1.72 20.45
C LEU A 318 -0.55 -2.61 21.54
N PRO A 319 -1.86 -2.90 21.47
CA PRO A 319 -2.54 -3.79 22.42
C PRO A 319 -1.93 -5.18 22.46
N MET A 320 -1.89 -5.78 23.64
CA MET A 320 -1.26 -7.08 23.87
C MET A 320 -1.79 -8.20 22.95
N PRO A 321 -3.12 -8.33 22.70
CA PRO A 321 -3.61 -9.35 21.77
C PRO A 321 -3.03 -9.24 20.36
N LEU A 322 -2.74 -8.02 19.89
CA LEU A 322 -2.11 -7.82 18.59
C LEU A 322 -0.62 -8.19 18.59
N VAL A 323 0.06 -7.97 19.72
CA VAL A 323 1.48 -8.35 19.88
C VAL A 323 1.63 -9.87 19.93
N VAL A 324 0.88 -10.53 20.79
CA VAL A 324 0.91 -12.01 20.92
C VAL A 324 0.44 -12.69 19.64
N GLY A 325 -0.64 -12.15 19.04
CA GLY A 325 -1.12 -12.63 17.76
C GLY A 325 -0.13 -12.44 16.62
N ALA A 326 0.66 -11.37 16.61
CA ALA A 326 1.72 -11.16 15.62
C ALA A 326 2.88 -12.15 15.78
N ARG A 327 3.26 -12.49 17.03
CA ARG A 327 4.26 -13.53 17.31
C ARG A 327 3.81 -14.89 16.77
N LYS A 328 2.55 -15.30 17.01
CA LYS A 328 2.02 -16.54 16.44
C LYS A 328 2.04 -16.54 14.90
N ARG A 329 1.70 -15.43 14.27
CA ARG A 329 1.74 -15.31 12.80
C ARG A 329 3.17 -15.38 12.25
N LEU A 330 4.13 -14.80 12.95
CA LEU A 330 5.55 -14.88 12.58
C LEU A 330 6.08 -16.30 12.73
N GLU A 331 5.67 -17.02 13.80
CA GLU A 331 5.96 -18.44 13.98
C GLU A 331 5.43 -19.27 12.79
N LEU A 332 4.15 -19.09 12.41
CA LEU A 332 3.56 -19.79 11.28
C LEU A 332 4.25 -19.44 9.95
N LEU A 333 4.65 -18.19 9.74
CA LEU A 333 5.40 -17.79 8.54
C LEU A 333 6.77 -18.52 8.47
N LYS A 334 7.43 -18.72 9.62
CA LYS A 334 8.73 -19.43 9.70
C LYS A 334 8.58 -20.95 9.52
N ASP A 335 7.57 -21.52 10.16
CA ASP A 335 7.47 -22.98 10.36
C ASP A 335 6.55 -23.67 9.35
N GLN A 336 5.66 -22.91 8.69
CA GLN A 336 4.68 -23.42 7.72
C GLN A 336 4.81 -22.74 6.36
N PRO A 337 5.85 -23.09 5.55
CA PRO A 337 6.11 -22.46 4.26
C PRO A 337 4.98 -22.68 3.24
N GLU A 338 4.10 -23.67 3.47
CA GLU A 338 2.98 -24.00 2.60
C GLU A 338 1.99 -22.84 2.42
N HIS A 339 1.89 -21.92 3.37
CA HIS A 339 1.06 -20.71 3.20
C HIS A 339 1.59 -19.85 2.03
N LYS A 340 2.89 -19.61 2.00
CA LYS A 340 3.52 -18.85 0.92
C LYS A 340 3.55 -19.65 -0.39
N GLU A 341 3.81 -20.95 -0.33
CA GLU A 341 3.80 -21.82 -1.50
C GLU A 341 2.40 -21.86 -2.15
N ASN A 342 1.33 -21.98 -1.36
CA ASN A 342 -0.03 -21.92 -1.87
C ASN A 342 -0.39 -20.56 -2.46
N LEU A 343 0.04 -19.46 -1.82
CA LEU A 343 -0.11 -18.12 -2.38
C LEU A 343 0.48 -18.04 -3.79
N TRP A 344 1.73 -18.47 -3.95
CA TRP A 344 2.42 -18.41 -5.25
C TRP A 344 1.85 -19.40 -6.27
N LYS A 345 1.39 -20.58 -5.85
CA LYS A 345 0.68 -21.52 -6.71
C LYS A 345 -0.57 -20.87 -7.33
N VAL A 346 -1.36 -20.15 -6.52
CA VAL A 346 -2.56 -19.44 -6.96
C VAL A 346 -2.18 -18.23 -7.83
N ALA A 347 -1.24 -17.41 -7.37
CA ALA A 347 -0.84 -16.19 -8.07
C ALA A 347 -0.26 -16.51 -9.45
N SER A 348 0.66 -17.48 -9.54
CA SER A 348 1.25 -17.90 -10.82
C SER A 348 0.19 -18.48 -11.77
N ALA A 349 -0.69 -19.36 -11.27
CA ALA A 349 -1.76 -19.91 -12.10
C ALA A 349 -2.70 -18.82 -12.65
N LEU A 350 -3.04 -17.81 -11.83
CA LEU A 350 -3.87 -16.69 -12.25
C LEU A 350 -3.15 -15.82 -13.30
N GLN A 351 -1.90 -15.44 -13.04
CA GLN A 351 -1.09 -14.59 -13.91
C GLN A 351 -0.83 -15.28 -15.26
N ASP A 352 -0.36 -16.53 -15.24
CA ASP A 352 -0.10 -17.30 -16.45
C ASP A 352 -1.38 -17.51 -17.26
N GLY A 353 -2.50 -17.78 -16.58
CA GLY A 353 -3.78 -17.98 -17.23
C GLY A 353 -4.31 -16.71 -17.89
N LEU A 354 -4.22 -15.57 -17.23
CA LEU A 354 -4.62 -14.27 -17.78
C LEU A 354 -3.74 -13.86 -18.96
N VAL A 355 -2.42 -14.00 -18.86
CA VAL A 355 -1.48 -13.74 -19.98
C VAL A 355 -1.80 -14.64 -21.17
N LYS A 356 -2.01 -15.95 -20.93
CA LYS A 356 -2.38 -16.92 -21.98
C LYS A 356 -3.72 -16.58 -22.64
N ALA A 357 -4.65 -15.99 -21.89
CA ALA A 357 -5.92 -15.51 -22.39
C ALA A 357 -5.83 -14.14 -23.10
N GLY A 358 -4.63 -13.54 -23.19
CA GLY A 358 -4.37 -12.29 -23.90
C GLY A 358 -4.66 -11.02 -23.11
N PHE A 359 -4.67 -11.10 -21.77
CA PHE A 359 -4.79 -9.94 -20.90
C PHE A 359 -3.41 -9.29 -20.64
N ASP A 360 -3.42 -7.97 -20.60
CA ASP A 360 -2.29 -7.19 -20.10
C ASP A 360 -2.35 -7.13 -18.56
N ILE A 361 -1.33 -7.69 -17.91
CA ILE A 361 -1.15 -7.64 -16.45
C ILE A 361 0.05 -6.78 -16.04
N GLY A 362 0.60 -5.99 -16.96
CA GLY A 362 1.79 -5.18 -16.72
C GLY A 362 3.04 -6.02 -16.42
N VAL A 363 3.97 -5.42 -15.69
CA VAL A 363 5.22 -6.05 -15.28
C VAL A 363 5.10 -6.46 -13.81
N THR A 364 4.15 -7.36 -13.49
CA THR A 364 4.03 -7.86 -12.12
C THR A 364 5.03 -9.00 -11.86
N ASN A 365 5.69 -8.94 -10.70
CA ASN A 365 6.57 -9.98 -10.18
C ASN A 365 6.36 -10.18 -8.66
N SER A 366 5.14 -9.97 -8.23
CA SER A 366 4.62 -10.26 -6.88
C SER A 366 3.28 -10.98 -6.98
N ALA A 367 2.64 -11.27 -5.84
CA ALA A 367 1.30 -11.86 -5.84
C ALA A 367 0.21 -10.89 -6.30
N VAL A 368 0.43 -9.59 -6.25
CA VAL A 368 -0.54 -8.60 -6.73
C VAL A 368 -0.68 -8.72 -8.25
N THR A 369 -1.91 -8.89 -8.72
CA THR A 369 -2.18 -9.12 -10.15
C THR A 369 -3.12 -8.04 -10.69
N PRO A 370 -2.59 -6.99 -11.33
CA PRO A 370 -3.41 -6.02 -12.05
C PRO A 370 -3.85 -6.60 -13.40
N VAL A 371 -5.01 -6.20 -13.87
CA VAL A 371 -5.46 -6.45 -15.25
C VAL A 371 -5.84 -5.12 -15.87
N PHE A 372 -5.17 -4.75 -16.93
CA PHE A 372 -5.39 -3.49 -17.63
C PHE A 372 -6.34 -3.69 -18.81
N LEU A 373 -7.37 -2.84 -18.90
CA LEU A 373 -8.36 -2.81 -19.96
C LEU A 373 -8.49 -1.36 -20.47
N GLU A 374 -8.90 -1.21 -21.72
CA GLU A 374 -9.27 0.10 -22.26
C GLU A 374 -10.73 0.40 -21.94
N GLY A 375 -11.03 1.62 -21.50
CA GLY A 375 -12.39 2.05 -21.22
C GLY A 375 -12.46 3.26 -20.28
N ASN A 376 -13.58 3.95 -20.31
CA ASN A 376 -13.85 5.11 -19.48
C ASN A 376 -14.47 4.71 -18.12
N LEU A 377 -14.78 5.71 -17.29
CA LEU A 377 -15.36 5.50 -15.96
C LEU A 377 -16.74 4.80 -16.00
N ALA A 378 -17.59 5.12 -16.97
CA ALA A 378 -18.92 4.51 -17.07
C ALA A 378 -18.78 3.03 -17.46
N GLU A 379 -17.95 2.71 -18.46
CA GLU A 379 -17.62 1.34 -18.84
C GLU A 379 -17.03 0.55 -17.68
N ALA A 380 -16.09 1.15 -16.94
CA ALA A 380 -15.46 0.54 -15.77
C ALA A 380 -16.48 0.17 -14.67
N THR A 381 -17.43 1.06 -14.38
CA THR A 381 -18.46 0.80 -13.37
C THR A 381 -19.50 -0.22 -13.84
N ASN A 382 -19.92 -0.18 -15.12
CA ASN A 382 -20.84 -1.16 -15.68
C ASN A 382 -20.25 -2.56 -15.73
N LEU A 383 -18.99 -2.68 -16.15
CA LEU A 383 -18.21 -3.92 -16.13
C LEU A 383 -18.11 -4.50 -14.71
N THR A 384 -17.74 -3.66 -13.73
CA THR A 384 -17.61 -4.10 -12.35
C THR A 384 -18.97 -4.51 -11.76
N PHE A 385 -20.04 -3.82 -12.14
CA PHE A 385 -21.40 -4.19 -11.78
C PHE A 385 -21.76 -5.57 -12.32
N ASP A 386 -21.51 -5.82 -13.62
CA ASP A 386 -21.76 -7.12 -14.24
C ASP A 386 -20.98 -8.25 -13.57
N MET A 387 -19.69 -8.02 -13.27
CA MET A 387 -18.85 -8.99 -12.54
C MET A 387 -19.42 -9.36 -11.18
N ARG A 388 -19.91 -8.38 -10.41
CA ARG A 388 -20.46 -8.60 -9.07
C ARG A 388 -21.84 -9.22 -9.07
N GLU A 389 -22.73 -8.74 -9.94
CA GLU A 389 -24.14 -9.15 -9.92
C GLU A 389 -24.39 -10.47 -10.67
N ASN A 390 -23.69 -10.71 -11.78
CA ASN A 390 -23.94 -11.85 -12.65
C ASN A 390 -22.90 -12.97 -12.53
N TYR A 391 -21.67 -12.62 -12.10
CA TYR A 391 -20.60 -13.61 -11.96
C TYR A 391 -20.13 -13.77 -10.51
N ASN A 392 -20.69 -13.02 -9.54
CA ASN A 392 -20.31 -13.08 -8.14
C ASN A 392 -18.78 -12.96 -7.91
N ILE A 393 -18.09 -12.15 -8.73
CA ILE A 393 -16.68 -11.84 -8.54
C ILE A 393 -16.53 -10.43 -7.99
N PHE A 394 -15.86 -10.31 -6.85
CA PHE A 394 -15.57 -9.06 -6.20
C PHE A 394 -14.06 -8.75 -6.28
N CYS A 395 -13.69 -7.82 -7.16
CA CYS A 395 -12.34 -7.27 -7.27
C CYS A 395 -12.34 -5.75 -7.10
N SER A 396 -11.17 -5.20 -6.83
CA SER A 396 -10.99 -3.75 -6.74
C SER A 396 -10.86 -3.15 -8.12
N ILE A 397 -11.64 -2.09 -8.36
CA ILE A 397 -11.51 -1.29 -9.58
C ILE A 397 -10.67 -0.05 -9.29
N VAL A 398 -9.74 0.24 -10.16
CA VAL A 398 -8.87 1.41 -10.10
C VAL A 398 -9.00 2.17 -11.42
N ILE A 399 -9.22 3.46 -11.31
CA ILE A 399 -9.47 4.36 -12.42
C ILE A 399 -8.65 5.64 -12.27
N TYR A 400 -8.74 6.53 -13.25
CA TYR A 400 -8.16 7.87 -13.13
C TYR A 400 -8.59 8.57 -11.81
N PRO A 401 -7.68 9.24 -11.09
CA PRO A 401 -6.31 9.61 -11.50
C PRO A 401 -5.21 8.61 -11.11
N VAL A 402 -5.52 7.46 -10.56
CA VAL A 402 -4.53 6.47 -10.13
C VAL A 402 -3.88 5.77 -11.33
N VAL A 403 -4.68 5.50 -12.36
CA VAL A 403 -4.22 5.07 -13.68
C VAL A 403 -4.49 6.16 -14.72
N PRO A 404 -3.89 6.12 -15.92
CA PRO A 404 -4.18 7.06 -16.98
C PRO A 404 -5.66 7.15 -17.33
N LYS A 405 -6.09 8.24 -17.98
CA LYS A 405 -7.44 8.35 -18.53
C LYS A 405 -7.66 7.25 -19.56
N ASP A 406 -8.89 6.75 -19.60
CA ASP A 406 -9.34 5.71 -20.51
C ASP A 406 -8.65 4.35 -20.30
N VAL A 407 -8.06 4.17 -19.12
CA VAL A 407 -7.55 2.89 -18.62
C VAL A 407 -8.37 2.46 -17.41
N ILE A 408 -8.80 1.21 -17.42
CA ILE A 408 -9.42 0.51 -16.30
C ILE A 408 -8.39 -0.47 -15.76
N MET A 409 -8.10 -0.44 -14.46
CA MET A 409 -7.30 -1.47 -13.83
C MET A 409 -8.21 -2.27 -12.87
N LEU A 410 -8.33 -3.56 -13.08
CA LEU A 410 -8.91 -4.49 -12.11
C LEU A 410 -7.75 -5.09 -11.31
N ARG A 411 -7.70 -4.76 -10.02
CA ARG A 411 -6.63 -5.23 -9.13
C ARG A 411 -7.09 -6.48 -8.39
N LEU A 412 -6.42 -7.60 -8.65
CA LEU A 412 -6.66 -8.89 -8.02
C LEU A 412 -5.59 -9.15 -6.96
N ILE A 413 -6.04 -9.64 -5.81
CA ILE A 413 -5.17 -10.05 -4.69
C ILE A 413 -5.36 -11.56 -4.47
N PRO A 414 -4.53 -12.39 -5.06
CA PRO A 414 -4.45 -13.80 -4.70
C PRO A 414 -4.13 -13.99 -3.23
N THR A 415 -4.69 -15.04 -2.65
CA THR A 415 -4.40 -15.44 -1.28
C THR A 415 -4.19 -16.96 -1.22
N ALA A 416 -3.52 -17.43 -0.19
CA ALA A 416 -3.25 -18.86 0.00
C ALA A 416 -4.51 -19.73 0.18
N VAL A 417 -5.68 -19.09 0.40
CA VAL A 417 -6.98 -19.79 0.56
C VAL A 417 -7.80 -19.88 -0.72
N HIS A 418 -7.38 -19.23 -1.80
CA HIS A 418 -7.99 -19.45 -3.12
C HIS A 418 -7.63 -20.83 -3.66
N THR A 419 -8.52 -21.37 -4.50
CA THR A 419 -8.31 -22.65 -5.18
C THR A 419 -7.98 -22.44 -6.67
N LEU A 420 -7.48 -23.49 -7.33
CA LEU A 420 -7.26 -23.44 -8.78
C LEU A 420 -8.59 -23.39 -9.55
N GLU A 421 -9.67 -23.89 -8.98
CA GLU A 421 -11.04 -23.76 -9.52
C GLU A 421 -11.48 -22.30 -9.48
N ASP A 422 -11.20 -21.57 -8.39
CA ASP A 422 -11.46 -20.13 -8.29
C ASP A 422 -10.68 -19.36 -9.37
N VAL A 423 -9.43 -19.74 -9.59
CA VAL A 423 -8.58 -19.15 -10.65
C VAL A 423 -9.20 -19.38 -12.03
N GLN A 424 -9.55 -20.62 -12.37
CA GLN A 424 -10.12 -20.93 -13.68
C GLN A 424 -11.43 -20.20 -13.89
N TYR A 425 -12.33 -20.21 -12.90
CA TYR A 425 -13.61 -19.49 -12.97
C TYR A 425 -13.39 -17.99 -13.19
N THR A 426 -12.40 -17.41 -12.55
CA THR A 426 -12.07 -16.00 -12.74
C THR A 426 -11.58 -15.70 -14.14
N ILE A 427 -10.67 -16.52 -14.69
CA ILE A 427 -10.14 -16.36 -16.05
C ILE A 427 -11.28 -16.45 -17.09
N ASP A 428 -12.16 -17.45 -16.98
CA ASP A 428 -13.29 -17.63 -17.89
C ASP A 428 -14.25 -16.45 -17.83
N THR A 429 -14.49 -15.91 -16.63
CA THR A 429 -15.30 -14.71 -16.44
C THR A 429 -14.63 -13.49 -17.08
N PHE A 430 -13.33 -13.30 -16.89
CA PHE A 430 -12.60 -12.18 -17.47
C PHE A 430 -12.62 -12.22 -19.01
N ILE A 431 -12.48 -13.39 -19.63
CA ILE A 431 -12.63 -13.57 -21.08
C ILE A 431 -14.02 -13.12 -21.54
N THR A 432 -15.06 -13.54 -20.81
CA THR A 432 -16.45 -13.19 -21.15
C THR A 432 -16.69 -11.69 -21.00
N VAL A 433 -16.26 -11.09 -19.89
CA VAL A 433 -16.42 -9.67 -19.60
C VAL A 433 -15.62 -8.81 -20.59
N LYS A 434 -14.40 -9.24 -20.96
CA LYS A 434 -13.61 -8.56 -21.98
C LYS A 434 -14.33 -8.59 -23.34
N SER A 435 -14.89 -9.72 -23.75
CA SER A 435 -15.64 -9.82 -24.99
C SER A 435 -16.83 -8.86 -25.03
N LYS A 436 -17.57 -8.72 -23.92
CA LYS A 436 -18.66 -7.75 -23.79
C LYS A 436 -18.15 -6.30 -23.85
N LEU A 437 -17.01 -6.00 -23.19
CA LEU A 437 -16.40 -4.68 -23.26
C LEU A 437 -16.01 -4.31 -24.69
N ASP A 438 -15.34 -5.22 -25.39
CA ASP A 438 -14.91 -5.06 -26.77
C ASP A 438 -16.11 -4.91 -27.74
N ALA A 439 -17.23 -5.59 -27.47
CA ALA A 439 -18.51 -5.45 -28.21
C ALA A 439 -19.23 -4.12 -27.92
N GLY A 440 -18.83 -3.41 -26.85
CA GLY A 440 -19.43 -2.15 -26.45
C GLY A 440 -20.67 -2.29 -25.57
N ASP A 441 -20.93 -3.48 -24.99
CA ASP A 441 -22.10 -3.74 -24.14
C ASP A 441 -22.12 -2.89 -22.86
N TYR A 442 -20.95 -2.40 -22.43
CA TYR A 442 -20.81 -1.52 -21.26
C TYR A 442 -20.81 -0.03 -21.60
N LYS A 443 -20.90 0.34 -22.89
CA LYS A 443 -20.91 1.76 -23.29
C LYS A 443 -22.15 2.46 -22.73
N SER A 444 -21.93 3.52 -21.99
CA SER A 444 -22.95 4.37 -21.41
C SER A 444 -22.37 5.77 -21.16
N GLU A 445 -23.21 6.79 -21.22
CA GLU A 445 -22.86 8.14 -20.77
C GLU A 445 -22.99 8.28 -19.25
N GLU A 446 -23.70 7.36 -18.60
CA GLU A 446 -23.93 7.37 -17.16
C GLU A 446 -23.22 6.20 -16.48
N MET A 447 -22.67 6.48 -15.32
CA MET A 447 -22.12 5.46 -14.42
C MET A 447 -23.23 4.52 -13.95
N ALA A 448 -22.92 3.23 -13.78
CA ALA A 448 -23.80 2.34 -13.04
C ALA A 448 -24.09 2.93 -11.65
N THR A 449 -25.33 3.25 -11.40
CA THR A 449 -25.80 3.71 -10.09
C THR A 449 -26.61 2.59 -9.44
N VAL A 450 -26.30 2.32 -8.17
CA VAL A 450 -27.06 1.34 -7.38
C VAL A 450 -27.78 2.12 -6.30
N GLU A 451 -29.10 1.92 -6.20
CA GLU A 451 -29.83 2.42 -5.05
C GLU A 451 -29.24 1.79 -3.79
N VAL A 452 -28.56 2.59 -3.01
CA VAL A 452 -28.07 2.17 -1.69
C VAL A 452 -29.19 2.40 -0.72
N ASP A 453 -29.70 1.33 -0.14
CA ASP A 453 -30.66 1.43 0.95
C ASP A 453 -30.00 2.18 2.12
N THR A 454 -30.29 3.46 2.25
CA THR A 454 -29.74 4.34 3.30
C THR A 454 -30.41 4.10 4.66
N LYS A 455 -31.20 3.03 4.78
CA LYS A 455 -31.92 2.65 5.99
C LYS A 455 -31.36 1.36 6.58
N ASN A 456 -30.10 1.41 7.05
CA ASN A 456 -29.64 0.46 8.10
C ASN A 456 -28.37 1.02 8.77
#